data_1694418f6a7040566908adcb7529f136
#
_entry.id   1694418f6a7040566908adcb7529f136
#
_cell.length_a   1.000
_cell.length_b   1.000
_cell.length_c   1.000
_cell.angle_alpha   90.00
_cell.angle_beta   90.00
_cell.angle_gamma   90.00
#
_symmetry.space_group_name_H-M   'P 1'
#
loop_
_entity.id
_entity.type
_entity.pdbx_description
1 polymer ?
#
loop_
_entity_poly.entity_id
_entity_poly.type
_entity_poly.pdbx_seq_one_letter_code
_entity_poly.pdbx_strand_id
1 'polypeptide(L)'
;MAQSLVLMRNTKGFSLIEVVVALLIFSLSVITIYQLITSTSISIFSLENRLLAKEVANNRISLINTIEKPRNKQPRNGVMNMGGKNWYWKEEFSSSYSAEVFEFEIIIMNSQKKPVYKVKGYINE
;
A
#
# COMPACT_ATOMS: atom_id res chain seq x y z
N MET A 1 35.15 57.70 -4.66
CA MET A 1 34.61 57.28 -3.37
C MET A 1 33.23 56.58 -3.48
N ALA A 2 32.27 57.19 -4.16
CA ALA A 2 30.97 56.60 -4.32
C ALA A 2 31.01 55.21 -5.09
N GLN A 3 31.87 55.12 -6.11
CA GLN A 3 32.06 53.88 -6.86
C GLN A 3 32.69 52.78 -6.02
N SER A 4 33.62 53.10 -5.13
CA SER A 4 34.23 52.15 -4.24
C SER A 4 33.25 51.59 -3.24
N LEU A 5 32.34 52.42 -2.72
CA LEU A 5 31.29 51.97 -1.81
C LEU A 5 30.29 51.09 -2.50
N VAL A 6 29.92 51.36 -3.74
CA VAL A 6 29.02 50.54 -4.53
C VAL A 6 29.67 49.21 -4.86
N LEU A 7 30.96 49.19 -5.23
CA LEU A 7 31.69 47.97 -5.49
C LEU A 7 31.87 47.12 -4.24
N MET A 8 32.17 47.73 -3.11
CA MET A 8 32.26 47.04 -1.84
C MET A 8 30.91 46.43 -1.42
N ARG A 9 29.83 47.11 -1.72
CA ARG A 9 28.49 46.62 -1.46
C ARG A 9 28.16 45.40 -2.31
N ASN A 10 28.56 45.38 -3.58
CA ASN A 10 28.36 44.25 -4.47
C ASN A 10 29.26 43.05 -4.13
N THR A 11 30.43 43.29 -3.52
CA THR A 11 31.35 42.22 -3.13
C THR A 11 31.15 41.72 -1.72
N LYS A 12 30.44 42.45 -0.86
CA LYS A 12 30.24 42.08 0.56
C LYS A 12 29.03 41.20 0.84
N GLY A 13 28.30 40.81 -0.15
CA GLY A 13 27.21 39.89 0.05
C GLY A 13 25.89 40.35 -0.54
N PHE A 14 24.88 39.67 -0.20
CA PHE A 14 23.56 39.81 -0.75
C PHE A 14 22.80 40.95 -0.07
N SER A 15 21.88 41.56 -0.81
CA SER A 15 20.94 42.50 -0.22
C SER A 15 19.95 41.77 0.70
N LEU A 16 19.31 42.52 1.57
CA LEU A 16 18.33 41.92 2.49
C LEU A 16 17.20 41.21 1.74
N ILE A 17 16.73 41.80 0.64
CA ILE A 17 15.67 41.23 -0.16
C ILE A 17 16.12 39.93 -0.85
N GLU A 18 17.37 39.85 -1.29
CA GLU A 18 17.91 38.63 -1.89
C GLU A 18 17.95 37.48 -0.87
N VAL A 19 18.33 37.76 0.36
CA VAL A 19 18.33 36.77 1.45
C VAL A 19 16.92 36.30 1.74
N VAL A 20 15.96 37.20 1.82
CA VAL A 20 14.55 36.87 2.07
C VAL A 20 14.00 35.99 0.94
N VAL A 21 14.27 36.34 -0.31
CA VAL A 21 13.82 35.55 -1.48
C VAL A 21 14.47 34.18 -1.48
N ALA A 22 15.76 34.09 -1.18
CA ALA A 22 16.47 32.82 -1.09
C ALA A 22 15.87 31.91 0.01
N LEU A 23 15.57 32.48 1.17
CA LEU A 23 14.92 31.73 2.26
C LEU A 23 13.51 31.27 1.88
N LEU A 24 12.77 32.12 1.15
CA LEU A 24 11.44 31.72 0.68
C LEU A 24 11.51 30.52 -0.27
N ILE A 25 12.40 30.59 -1.26
CA ILE A 25 12.58 29.48 -2.21
C ILE A 25 13.03 28.21 -1.49
N PHE A 26 13.97 28.33 -0.56
CA PHE A 26 14.45 27.22 0.23
C PHE A 26 13.32 26.57 1.04
N SER A 27 12.49 27.37 1.70
CA SER A 27 11.37 26.90 2.50
C SER A 27 10.35 26.14 1.64
N LEU A 28 10.01 26.68 0.47
CA LEU A 28 9.10 26.02 -0.46
C LEU A 28 9.67 24.68 -0.93
N SER A 29 10.97 24.63 -1.21
CA SER A 29 11.63 23.40 -1.62
C SER A 29 11.58 22.33 -0.54
N VAL A 30 11.83 22.69 0.70
CA VAL A 30 11.77 21.76 1.84
C VAL A 30 10.36 21.20 2.02
N ILE A 31 9.35 22.06 1.93
CA ILE A 31 7.96 21.63 2.04
C ILE A 31 7.60 20.63 0.93
N THR A 32 8.00 20.92 -0.29
CA THR A 32 7.74 20.07 -1.46
C THR A 32 8.38 18.68 -1.28
N ILE A 33 9.65 18.67 -0.87
CA ILE A 33 10.39 17.42 -0.63
C ILE A 33 9.71 16.61 0.50
N TYR A 34 9.31 17.27 1.57
CA TYR A 34 8.63 16.62 2.68
C TYR A 34 7.32 15.96 2.23
N GLN A 35 6.52 16.67 1.44
CA GLN A 35 5.28 16.13 0.90
C GLN A 35 5.52 14.91 0.00
N LEU A 36 6.55 14.98 -0.84
CA LEU A 36 6.92 13.87 -1.72
C LEU A 36 7.32 12.63 -0.92
N ILE A 37 8.16 12.78 0.09
CA ILE A 37 8.61 11.69 0.95
C ILE A 37 7.41 11.05 1.66
N THR A 38 6.54 11.85 2.24
CA THR A 38 5.36 11.36 2.97
C THR A 38 4.43 10.59 2.04
N SER A 39 4.15 11.15 0.87
CA SER A 39 3.29 10.55 -0.13
C SER A 39 3.84 9.20 -0.62
N THR A 40 5.14 9.13 -0.90
CA THR A 40 5.82 7.91 -1.33
C THR A 40 5.81 6.85 -0.23
N SER A 41 6.04 7.24 1.02
CA SER A 41 6.03 6.32 2.16
C SER A 41 4.65 5.69 2.38
N ILE A 42 3.58 6.45 2.25
CA ILE A 42 2.21 5.95 2.34
C ILE A 42 1.94 4.96 1.21
N SER A 43 2.37 5.26 0.01
CA SER A 43 2.18 4.38 -1.15
C SER A 43 2.92 3.06 -0.99
N ILE A 44 4.15 3.08 -0.51
CA ILE A 44 4.95 1.88 -0.24
C ILE A 44 4.28 1.02 0.83
N PHE A 45 3.80 1.63 1.91
CA PHE A 45 3.13 0.92 2.99
C PHE A 45 1.85 0.25 2.50
N SER A 46 1.05 0.94 1.70
CA SER A 46 -0.16 0.39 1.09
C SER A 46 0.14 -0.78 0.17
N LEU A 47 1.19 -0.67 -0.64
CA LEU A 47 1.62 -1.73 -1.54
C LEU A 47 2.10 -2.96 -0.77
N GLU A 48 2.87 -2.78 0.29
CA GLU A 48 3.32 -3.87 1.16
C GLU A 48 2.14 -4.64 1.74
N ASN A 49 1.16 -3.95 2.30
CA ASN A 49 -0.04 -4.58 2.84
C ASN A 49 -0.79 -5.38 1.78
N ARG A 50 -0.87 -4.85 0.59
CA ARG A 50 -1.54 -5.53 -0.54
C ARG A 50 -0.81 -6.79 -0.96
N LEU A 51 0.52 -6.74 -1.00
CA LEU A 51 1.35 -7.90 -1.31
C LEU A 51 1.21 -8.99 -0.25
N LEU A 52 1.23 -8.63 1.02
CA LEU A 52 1.05 -9.58 2.11
C LEU A 52 -0.34 -10.22 2.06
N ALA A 53 -1.37 -9.43 1.82
CA ALA A 53 -2.72 -9.95 1.66
C ALA A 53 -2.83 -10.91 0.47
N LYS A 54 -2.17 -10.60 -0.63
CA LYS A 54 -2.10 -11.48 -1.80
C LYS A 54 -1.42 -12.81 -1.46
N GLU A 55 -0.35 -12.78 -0.67
CA GLU A 55 0.32 -14.00 -0.21
C GLU A 55 -0.60 -14.87 0.65
N VAL A 56 -1.36 -14.26 1.55
CA VAL A 56 -2.36 -14.98 2.34
C VAL A 56 -3.39 -15.63 1.41
N ALA A 57 -3.90 -14.90 0.43
CA ALA A 57 -4.85 -15.43 -0.54
C ALA A 57 -4.26 -16.59 -1.33
N ASN A 58 -3.03 -16.48 -1.79
CA ASN A 58 -2.35 -17.54 -2.54
C ASN A 58 -2.17 -18.80 -1.69
N ASN A 59 -1.81 -18.65 -0.41
CA ASN A 59 -1.72 -19.77 0.50
C ASN A 59 -3.07 -20.46 0.69
N ARG A 60 -4.14 -19.70 0.83
CA ARG A 60 -5.48 -20.26 0.95
C ARG A 60 -5.90 -20.99 -0.33
N ILE A 61 -5.60 -20.43 -1.49
CA ILE A 61 -5.90 -21.08 -2.77
C ILE A 61 -5.17 -22.42 -2.88
N SER A 62 -3.91 -22.47 -2.50
CA SER A 62 -3.13 -23.71 -2.52
C SER A 62 -3.72 -24.77 -1.58
N LEU A 63 -4.16 -24.36 -0.39
CA LEU A 63 -4.77 -25.28 0.56
C LEU A 63 -6.14 -25.79 0.08
N ILE A 64 -6.94 -24.90 -0.50
CA ILE A 64 -8.24 -25.28 -1.07
C ILE A 64 -8.08 -26.31 -2.18
N ASN A 65 -7.06 -26.18 -3.01
CA ASN A 65 -6.81 -27.06 -4.13
C ASN A 65 -6.18 -28.40 -3.74
N THR A 66 -5.62 -28.53 -2.53
CA THR A 66 -4.87 -29.71 -2.11
C THR A 66 -5.48 -30.39 -0.89
N ILE A 67 -5.25 -29.83 0.28
CA ILE A 67 -5.54 -30.48 1.57
C ILE A 67 -6.94 -30.14 2.08
N GLU A 68 -7.35 -28.89 1.89
CA GLU A 68 -8.58 -28.34 2.46
C GLU A 68 -9.66 -28.13 1.41
N LYS A 69 -9.86 -29.09 0.53
CA LYS A 69 -10.94 -29.02 -0.47
C LYS A 69 -12.29 -28.85 0.21
N PRO A 70 -13.14 -27.94 -0.27
CA PRO A 70 -14.46 -27.77 0.32
C PRO A 70 -15.33 -29.00 0.04
N ARG A 71 -15.92 -29.55 1.09
CA ARG A 71 -16.84 -30.69 0.97
C ARG A 71 -18.28 -30.23 0.78
N ASN A 72 -18.58 -29.02 1.19
CA ASN A 72 -19.89 -28.40 1.07
C ASN A 72 -19.71 -26.93 0.74
N LYS A 73 -20.81 -26.24 0.48
CA LYS A 73 -20.78 -24.82 0.10
C LYS A 73 -20.84 -23.86 1.30
N GLN A 74 -20.48 -24.33 2.48
CA GLN A 74 -20.50 -23.50 3.66
C GLN A 74 -19.31 -22.55 3.67
N PRO A 75 -19.52 -21.27 4.04
CA PRO A 75 -18.42 -20.33 4.13
C PRO A 75 -17.46 -20.73 5.26
N ARG A 76 -16.18 -20.42 5.05
CA ARG A 76 -15.13 -20.66 6.03
C ARG A 76 -14.43 -19.34 6.32
N ASN A 77 -13.88 -19.22 7.52
CA ASN A 77 -13.07 -18.08 7.89
C ASN A 77 -11.94 -18.49 8.83
N GLY A 78 -10.98 -17.65 8.97
CA GLY A 78 -9.86 -17.89 9.88
C GLY A 78 -8.90 -16.73 9.91
N VAL A 79 -7.77 -16.98 10.55
CA VAL A 79 -6.70 -16.01 10.73
C VAL A 79 -5.38 -16.62 10.28
N MET A 80 -4.57 -15.84 9.60
CA MET A 80 -3.23 -16.25 9.18
C MET A 80 -2.24 -15.12 9.50
N ASN A 81 -1.09 -15.48 10.06
CA ASN A 81 0.00 -14.52 10.27
C ASN A 81 0.85 -14.45 9.01
N MET A 82 1.06 -13.26 8.49
CA MET A 82 1.92 -13.01 7.35
C MET A 82 2.64 -11.68 7.53
N GLY A 83 3.96 -11.71 7.44
CA GLY A 83 4.77 -10.51 7.63
C GLY A 83 4.67 -9.90 9.02
N GLY A 84 4.45 -10.72 10.04
CA GLY A 84 4.32 -10.26 11.43
C GLY A 84 2.97 -9.64 11.76
N LYS A 85 2.01 -9.72 10.85
CA LYS A 85 0.66 -9.17 11.03
C LYS A 85 -0.37 -10.28 10.93
N ASN A 86 -1.48 -10.13 11.65
CA ASN A 86 -2.60 -11.05 11.54
C ASN A 86 -3.53 -10.62 10.43
N TRP A 87 -3.85 -11.56 9.56
CA TRP A 87 -4.74 -11.36 8.43
C TRP A 87 -5.95 -12.25 8.61
N TYR A 88 -7.14 -11.68 8.47
CA TYR A 88 -8.39 -12.42 8.52
C TYR A 88 -8.79 -12.78 7.11
N TRP A 89 -9.07 -14.05 6.88
CA TRP A 89 -9.53 -14.52 5.59
C TRP A 89 -10.95 -15.08 5.69
N LYS A 90 -11.71 -14.87 4.65
CA LYS A 90 -13.07 -15.38 4.52
C LYS A 90 -13.22 -16.01 3.16
N GLU A 91 -13.75 -17.22 3.13
CA GLU A 91 -13.96 -17.97 1.90
C GLU A 91 -15.45 -18.25 1.72
N GLU A 92 -15.96 -17.92 0.57
CA GLU A 92 -17.33 -18.18 0.17
C GLU A 92 -17.34 -19.07 -1.06
N PHE A 93 -18.21 -20.07 -1.08
CA PHE A 93 -18.33 -21.05 -2.14
C PHE A 93 -19.73 -21.01 -2.73
N SER A 94 -19.81 -21.10 -4.05
CA SER A 94 -21.07 -21.14 -4.77
C SER A 94 -21.00 -22.13 -5.93
N SER A 95 -22.18 -22.57 -6.40
CA SER A 95 -22.23 -23.43 -7.57
C SER A 95 -21.95 -22.63 -8.82
N SER A 96 -21.12 -23.19 -9.70
CA SER A 96 -20.98 -22.70 -11.05
C SER A 96 -22.05 -23.30 -11.96
N TYR A 97 -22.05 -22.87 -13.22
CA TYR A 97 -22.94 -23.41 -14.24
C TYR A 97 -22.77 -24.93 -14.47
N SER A 98 -21.59 -25.44 -14.17
CA SER A 98 -21.30 -26.87 -14.21
C SER A 98 -21.43 -27.47 -12.81
N ALA A 99 -22.09 -28.62 -12.68
CA ALA A 99 -22.25 -29.31 -11.40
C ALA A 99 -20.93 -29.82 -10.80
N GLU A 100 -19.88 -29.90 -11.60
CA GLU A 100 -18.57 -30.40 -11.19
C GLU A 100 -17.60 -29.29 -10.76
N VAL A 101 -18.01 -28.03 -10.83
CA VAL A 101 -17.15 -26.90 -10.56
C VAL A 101 -17.77 -26.00 -9.51
N PHE A 102 -16.99 -25.69 -8.47
CA PHE A 102 -17.37 -24.70 -7.48
C PHE A 102 -16.66 -23.38 -7.78
N GLU A 103 -17.40 -22.29 -7.66
CA GLU A 103 -16.81 -20.97 -7.65
C GLU A 103 -16.47 -20.59 -6.21
N PHE A 104 -15.27 -20.08 -6.00
CA PHE A 104 -14.87 -19.57 -4.69
C PHE A 104 -14.51 -18.11 -4.76
N GLU A 105 -14.73 -17.43 -3.65
CA GLU A 105 -14.31 -16.04 -3.44
C GLU A 105 -13.58 -15.95 -2.10
N ILE A 106 -12.38 -15.40 -2.12
CA ILE A 106 -11.57 -15.23 -0.93
C ILE A 106 -11.41 -13.74 -0.68
N ILE A 107 -11.77 -13.31 0.51
CA ILE A 107 -11.62 -11.92 0.95
C ILE A 107 -10.59 -11.90 2.07
N ILE A 108 -9.56 -11.11 1.91
CA ILE A 108 -8.51 -10.92 2.90
C ILE A 108 -8.70 -9.56 3.57
N MET A 109 -8.78 -9.59 4.89
CA MET A 109 -9.00 -8.40 5.71
C MET A 109 -7.81 -8.17 6.61
N ASN A 110 -7.51 -6.90 6.90
CA ASN A 110 -6.44 -6.55 7.85
C ASN A 110 -6.88 -6.77 9.31
N SER A 111 -6.00 -6.42 10.25
CA SER A 111 -6.28 -6.58 11.69
C SER A 111 -7.51 -5.79 12.16
N GLN A 112 -7.90 -4.75 11.43
CA GLN A 112 -9.09 -3.96 11.70
C GLN A 112 -10.33 -4.49 10.95
N LYS A 113 -10.20 -5.66 10.32
CA LYS A 113 -11.26 -6.30 9.53
C LYS A 113 -11.71 -5.47 8.32
N LYS A 114 -10.82 -4.66 7.78
CA LYS A 114 -11.07 -3.94 6.52
C LYS A 114 -10.58 -4.78 5.35
N PRO A 115 -11.39 -4.95 4.30
CA PRO A 115 -10.95 -5.70 3.12
C PRO A 115 -9.75 -5.05 2.45
N VAL A 116 -8.73 -5.85 2.15
CA VAL A 116 -7.51 -5.40 1.48
C VAL A 116 -7.35 -6.04 0.12
N TYR A 117 -7.75 -7.31 -0.01
CA TYR A 117 -7.58 -8.07 -1.24
C TYR A 117 -8.74 -9.05 -1.41
N LYS A 118 -9.16 -9.23 -2.65
CA LYS A 118 -10.26 -10.13 -2.99
C LYS A 118 -9.91 -10.87 -4.26
N VAL A 119 -10.15 -12.17 -4.29
CA VAL A 119 -9.89 -13.01 -5.44
C VAL A 119 -11.03 -14.01 -5.63
N LYS A 120 -11.34 -14.30 -6.89
CA LYS A 120 -12.31 -15.31 -7.29
C LYS A 120 -11.64 -16.38 -8.14
N GLY A 121 -12.14 -17.59 -8.04
CA GLY A 121 -11.62 -18.68 -8.83
C GLY A 121 -12.59 -19.85 -8.86
N TYR A 122 -12.15 -20.91 -9.52
CA TYR A 122 -12.96 -22.12 -9.69
C TYR A 122 -12.18 -23.32 -9.22
N ILE A 123 -12.89 -24.27 -8.61
CA ILE A 123 -12.32 -25.53 -8.14
C ILE A 123 -13.09 -26.67 -8.81
N ASN A 124 -12.36 -27.60 -9.40
CA ASN A 124 -12.94 -28.84 -9.89
C ASN A 124 -13.12 -29.80 -8.73
N GLU A 125 -14.25 -30.49 -8.71
CA GLU A 125 -14.46 -31.57 -7.78
C GLU A 125 -13.54 -32.78 -8.04
#